data_494f4118ad989f33c98ef2f772c1aa7a
#
_entry.id   494f4118ad989f33c98ef2f772c1aa7a
#
_cell.length_a   1.000
_cell.length_b   1.000
_cell.length_c   1.000
_cell.angle_alpha   90.00
_cell.angle_beta   90.00
_cell.angle_gamma   90.00
#
_symmetry.space_group_name_H-M   'P 1'
#
loop_
_entity.id
_entity.type
_entity.pdbx_description
1 polymer ?
#
loop_
_entity_poly.entity_id
_entity_poly.type
_entity_poly.pdbx_seq_one_letter_code
_entity_poly.pdbx_strand_id
1 'polypeptide(L)'
;MTVLDAALAEWRPGHGLPRAFALDHDIHARELDVIWRASWLFAGVSGQVREAGEFVCLTLAAGDSVIVVRGEDGELRALHNTCRHRGMPVCSEPAGRARRWVCPYHQWSYALDGRLLGCGGEDLDAEEYGLRRAAVTEIGGLVFVWLGTSGVSPAPLEDAARELAAASSAQGIDRARVAHVIDYEVAANWKLVWENNRECWH
;
A
#
# COMPACT_ATOMS: atom_id res chain seq x y z
N MET A 1 8.91 -21.94 -23.89
CA MET A 1 7.55 -21.37 -23.79
C MET A 1 7.11 -21.52 -22.37
N THR A 2 6.91 -20.41 -21.67
CA THR A 2 6.46 -20.41 -20.26
C THR A 2 4.96 -20.68 -20.17
N VAL A 3 4.45 -20.98 -18.96
CA VAL A 3 2.99 -21.12 -18.72
C VAL A 3 2.27 -19.81 -19.09
N LEU A 4 2.89 -18.67 -18.79
CA LEU A 4 2.38 -17.36 -19.16
C LEU A 4 2.27 -17.19 -20.67
N ASP A 5 3.30 -17.57 -21.44
CA ASP A 5 3.27 -17.48 -22.91
C ASP A 5 2.13 -18.32 -23.50
N ALA A 6 1.93 -19.53 -22.97
CA ALA A 6 0.85 -20.42 -23.39
C ALA A 6 -0.53 -19.83 -23.05
N ALA A 7 -0.71 -19.31 -21.83
CA ALA A 7 -1.95 -18.68 -21.39
C ALA A 7 -2.29 -17.41 -22.20
N LEU A 8 -1.28 -16.59 -22.52
CA LEU A 8 -1.46 -15.43 -23.38
C LEU A 8 -1.86 -15.82 -24.81
N ALA A 9 -1.30 -16.90 -25.35
CA ALA A 9 -1.66 -17.42 -26.68
C ALA A 9 -3.06 -18.04 -26.73
N GLU A 10 -3.56 -18.56 -25.63
CA GLU A 10 -4.91 -19.10 -25.49
C GLU A 10 -5.98 -18.01 -25.38
N TRP A 11 -5.63 -16.86 -24.77
CA TRP A 11 -6.60 -15.80 -24.52
C TRP A 11 -7.14 -15.17 -25.81
N ARG A 12 -8.43 -14.87 -25.81
CA ARG A 12 -9.15 -14.21 -26.91
C ARG A 12 -10.01 -13.07 -26.42
N PRO A 13 -10.02 -11.92 -27.13
CA PRO A 13 -10.93 -10.82 -26.81
C PRO A 13 -12.40 -11.29 -26.73
N GLY A 14 -13.13 -10.79 -25.73
CA GLY A 14 -14.54 -11.15 -25.49
C GLY A 14 -14.75 -12.49 -24.78
N HIS A 15 -13.68 -13.14 -24.34
CA HIS A 15 -13.74 -14.36 -23.52
C HIS A 15 -13.11 -14.09 -22.16
N GLY A 16 -13.45 -14.90 -21.16
CA GLY A 16 -12.79 -14.88 -19.84
C GLY A 16 -11.30 -15.22 -19.94
N LEU A 17 -10.58 -14.95 -18.90
CA LEU A 17 -9.16 -15.29 -18.82
C LEU A 17 -8.97 -16.82 -18.81
N PRO A 18 -7.94 -17.35 -19.50
CA PRO A 18 -7.54 -18.75 -19.36
C PRO A 18 -7.32 -19.12 -17.89
N ARG A 19 -7.68 -20.36 -17.55
CA ARG A 19 -7.65 -20.86 -16.16
C ARG A 19 -6.28 -20.68 -15.47
N ALA A 20 -5.18 -20.73 -16.24
CA ALA A 20 -3.83 -20.55 -15.72
C ALA A 20 -3.65 -19.19 -15.00
N PHE A 21 -4.30 -18.14 -15.46
CA PHE A 21 -4.25 -16.82 -14.79
C PHE A 21 -4.85 -16.84 -13.37
N ALA A 22 -5.73 -17.76 -13.06
CA ALA A 22 -6.32 -17.87 -11.73
C ALA A 22 -5.56 -18.85 -10.81
N LEU A 23 -4.85 -19.82 -11.36
CA LEU A 23 -4.32 -20.95 -10.59
C LEU A 23 -2.80 -21.08 -10.59
N ASP A 24 -2.10 -20.50 -11.57
CA ASP A 24 -0.67 -20.66 -11.70
C ASP A 24 0.09 -19.71 -10.77
N HIS A 25 0.99 -20.28 -9.96
CA HIS A 25 1.74 -19.53 -8.97
C HIS A 25 2.80 -18.59 -9.57
N ASP A 26 3.42 -18.97 -10.68
CA ASP A 26 4.46 -18.16 -11.33
C ASP A 26 3.82 -16.94 -12.01
N ILE A 27 2.65 -17.12 -12.63
CA ILE A 27 1.85 -16.02 -13.16
C ILE A 27 1.47 -15.06 -12.03
N HIS A 28 0.97 -15.60 -10.91
CA HIS A 28 0.60 -14.76 -9.75
C HIS A 28 1.81 -14.01 -9.19
N ALA A 29 2.94 -14.66 -8.99
CA ALA A 29 4.16 -14.00 -8.54
C ALA A 29 4.58 -12.87 -9.48
N ARG A 30 4.48 -13.09 -10.79
CA ARG A 30 4.78 -12.06 -11.79
C ARG A 30 3.80 -10.88 -11.70
N GLU A 31 2.52 -11.12 -11.49
CA GLU A 31 1.49 -10.08 -11.33
C GLU A 31 1.76 -9.19 -10.10
N LEU A 32 2.23 -9.77 -9.01
CA LEU A 32 2.59 -9.00 -7.82
C LEU A 32 3.67 -7.95 -8.13
N ASP A 33 4.64 -8.28 -8.98
CA ASP A 33 5.70 -7.36 -9.36
C ASP A 33 5.28 -6.34 -10.41
N VAL A 34 4.63 -6.81 -11.50
CA VAL A 34 4.38 -5.95 -12.67
C VAL A 34 3.05 -5.20 -12.62
N ILE A 35 2.12 -5.60 -11.75
CA ILE A 35 0.83 -4.95 -11.57
C ILE A 35 0.79 -4.29 -10.19
N TRP A 36 0.84 -5.07 -9.13
CA TRP A 36 0.58 -4.56 -7.79
C TRP A 36 1.65 -3.58 -7.30
N ARG A 37 2.92 -3.96 -7.34
CA ARG A 37 4.02 -3.09 -6.92
C ARG A 37 4.29 -1.93 -7.88
N ALA A 38 3.86 -2.07 -9.13
CA ALA A 38 3.99 -1.03 -10.15
C ALA A 38 2.80 -0.05 -10.20
N SER A 39 1.73 -0.31 -9.45
CA SER A 39 0.51 0.51 -9.43
C SER A 39 0.38 1.31 -8.14
N TRP A 40 -0.38 2.40 -8.20
CA TRP A 40 -0.90 3.06 -7.01
C TRP A 40 -1.98 2.19 -6.38
N LEU A 41 -1.81 1.86 -5.11
CA LEU A 41 -2.72 1.03 -4.34
C LEU A 41 -3.52 1.89 -3.38
N PHE A 42 -4.83 1.68 -3.33
CA PHE A 42 -5.68 2.34 -2.35
C PHE A 42 -5.29 1.91 -0.94
N ALA A 43 -5.03 2.89 -0.08
CA ALA A 43 -4.54 2.68 1.28
C ALA A 43 -5.50 3.19 2.36
N GLY A 44 -6.66 3.72 1.97
CA GLY A 44 -7.65 4.21 2.91
C GLY A 44 -8.09 5.64 2.64
N VAL A 45 -8.67 6.28 3.64
CA VAL A 45 -9.16 7.65 3.56
C VAL A 45 -8.37 8.57 4.50
N SER A 46 -8.16 9.80 4.09
CA SER A 46 -7.41 10.79 4.88
C SER A 46 -8.04 11.08 6.25
N GLY A 47 -9.34 10.80 6.38
CA GLY A 47 -10.06 10.84 7.64
C GLY A 47 -9.55 9.92 8.74
N GLN A 48 -8.73 8.92 8.41
CA GLN A 48 -8.09 7.99 9.35
C GLN A 48 -6.75 8.52 9.89
N VAL A 49 -6.15 9.49 9.21
CA VAL A 49 -4.81 10.04 9.50
C VAL A 49 -4.82 11.57 9.40
N ARG A 50 -5.71 12.25 10.15
CA ARG A 50 -5.90 13.70 10.10
C ARG A 50 -4.89 14.47 10.91
N GLU A 51 -4.62 13.97 12.12
CA GLU A 51 -3.79 14.67 13.09
C GLU A 51 -2.39 14.07 13.17
N ALA A 52 -1.43 14.89 13.56
CA ALA A 52 -0.06 14.46 13.74
C ALA A 52 0.05 13.21 14.63
N GLY A 53 0.77 12.23 14.15
CA GLY A 53 0.96 10.93 14.77
C GLY A 53 -0.13 9.90 14.49
N GLU A 54 -1.31 10.28 13.94
CA GLU A 54 -2.29 9.30 13.53
C GLU A 54 -1.77 8.46 12.38
N PHE A 55 -2.01 7.15 12.46
CA PHE A 55 -1.52 6.19 11.48
C PHE A 55 -2.51 5.06 11.22
N VAL A 56 -2.36 4.45 10.05
CA VAL A 56 -2.91 3.13 9.71
C VAL A 56 -1.77 2.24 9.23
N CYS A 57 -1.79 0.97 9.64
CA CYS A 57 -0.85 -0.04 9.20
C CYS A 57 -1.58 -1.05 8.31
N LEU A 58 -1.11 -1.23 7.10
CA LEU A 58 -1.77 -1.99 6.07
C LEU A 58 -0.85 -3.10 5.57
N THR A 59 -1.44 -4.22 5.19
CA THR A 59 -0.76 -5.24 4.39
C THR A 59 -1.29 -5.14 2.96
N LEU A 60 -0.42 -4.75 2.05
CA LEU A 60 -0.74 -4.56 0.63
C LEU A 60 -0.12 -5.68 -0.20
N ALA A 61 -0.68 -5.89 -1.39
CA ALA A 61 -0.17 -6.86 -2.37
C ALA A 61 0.23 -8.22 -1.75
N ALA A 62 1.46 -8.63 -1.90
CA ALA A 62 2.00 -9.93 -1.49
C ALA A 62 2.51 -9.98 -0.04
N GLY A 63 1.89 -9.25 0.87
CA GLY A 63 2.35 -9.18 2.25
C GLY A 63 3.27 -7.99 2.53
N ASP A 64 3.36 -7.04 1.59
CA ASP A 64 4.09 -5.79 1.80
C ASP A 64 3.38 -4.95 2.88
N SER A 65 3.97 -4.85 4.06
CA SER A 65 3.41 -4.07 5.16
C SER A 65 3.88 -2.62 5.10
N VAL A 66 2.93 -1.69 5.19
CA VAL A 66 3.15 -0.24 5.08
C VAL A 66 2.42 0.49 6.20
N ILE A 67 3.07 1.48 6.77
CA ILE A 67 2.51 2.43 7.71
C ILE A 67 2.23 3.74 6.97
N VAL A 68 0.98 4.15 6.90
CA VAL A 68 0.59 5.49 6.46
C VAL A 68 0.40 6.34 7.70
N VAL A 69 1.08 7.48 7.78
CA VAL A 69 1.13 8.31 8.98
C VAL A 69 1.08 9.80 8.64
N ARG A 70 0.40 10.58 9.46
CA ARG A 70 0.50 12.04 9.44
C ARG A 70 1.69 12.48 10.30
N GLY A 71 2.69 13.11 9.70
CA GLY A 71 3.84 13.65 10.39
C GLY A 71 3.51 14.82 11.31
N GLU A 72 4.44 15.21 12.17
CA GLU A 72 4.31 16.39 13.05
C GLU A 72 4.21 17.71 12.25
N ASP A 73 4.75 17.72 11.05
CA ASP A 73 4.69 18.82 10.09
C ASP A 73 3.40 18.86 9.27
N GLY A 74 2.47 17.92 9.53
CA GLY A 74 1.21 17.77 8.81
C GLY A 74 1.31 17.02 7.48
N GLU A 75 2.51 16.63 7.05
CA GLU A 75 2.71 15.89 5.81
C GLU A 75 2.30 14.42 5.95
N LEU A 76 1.66 13.88 4.90
CA LEU A 76 1.33 12.47 4.81
C LEU A 76 2.55 11.68 4.33
N ARG A 77 2.84 10.58 5.00
CA ARG A 77 3.97 9.69 4.67
C ARG A 77 3.54 8.24 4.63
N ALA A 78 4.21 7.48 3.77
CA ALA A 78 4.11 6.03 3.78
C ALA A 78 5.50 5.43 4.03
N LEU A 79 5.60 4.54 5.00
CA LEU A 79 6.84 3.90 5.42
C LEU A 79 6.68 2.38 5.30
N HIS A 80 7.66 1.70 4.73
CA HIS A 80 7.70 0.24 4.83
C HIS A 80 7.81 -0.17 6.30
N ASN A 81 6.90 -0.98 6.77
CA ASN A 81 6.86 -1.47 8.15
C ASN A 81 7.92 -2.55 8.41
N THR A 82 9.18 -2.19 8.15
CA THR A 82 10.28 -3.16 8.17
C THR A 82 11.52 -2.50 8.78
N CYS A 83 11.89 -2.95 9.98
CA CYS A 83 13.08 -2.47 10.68
C CYS A 83 14.34 -2.68 9.85
N ARG A 84 15.18 -1.64 9.76
CA ARG A 84 16.41 -1.66 8.96
C ARG A 84 17.51 -2.56 9.54
N HIS A 85 17.36 -2.98 10.80
CA HIS A 85 18.31 -3.89 11.43
C HIS A 85 18.16 -5.32 10.92
N ARG A 86 17.00 -5.97 11.14
CA ARG A 86 16.73 -7.39 10.78
C ARG A 86 15.34 -7.67 10.26
N GLY A 87 14.68 -6.68 9.66
CA GLY A 87 13.43 -6.87 8.95
C GLY A 87 12.17 -7.06 9.80
N MET A 88 12.27 -6.94 11.15
CA MET A 88 11.09 -7.06 12.02
C MET A 88 10.11 -5.92 11.78
N PRO A 89 8.78 -6.16 11.72
CA PRO A 89 7.79 -5.09 11.72
C PRO A 89 7.96 -4.17 12.94
N VAL A 90 7.90 -2.86 12.72
CA VAL A 90 8.03 -1.86 13.80
C VAL A 90 6.68 -1.46 14.38
N CYS A 91 5.59 -1.76 13.67
CA CYS A 91 4.21 -1.52 14.08
C CYS A 91 3.39 -2.80 13.90
N SER A 92 2.66 -3.21 14.95
CA SER A 92 1.73 -4.34 14.94
C SER A 92 0.27 -3.92 15.02
N GLU A 93 0.02 -2.68 15.42
CA GLU A 93 -1.34 -2.16 15.56
C GLU A 93 -1.90 -1.76 14.19
N PRO A 94 -3.16 -2.08 13.88
CA PRO A 94 -3.76 -1.76 12.58
C PRO A 94 -3.97 -0.25 12.38
N ALA A 95 -4.18 0.50 13.45
CA ALA A 95 -4.32 1.95 13.45
C ALA A 95 -4.10 2.50 14.86
N GLY A 96 -3.79 3.78 14.95
CA GLY A 96 -3.63 4.44 16.23
C GLY A 96 -2.94 5.79 16.13
N ARG A 97 -2.25 6.16 17.22
CA ARG A 97 -1.44 7.37 17.28
C ARG A 97 -0.07 7.06 17.86
N ALA A 98 0.96 7.41 17.15
CA ALA A 98 2.34 7.22 17.55
C ALA A 98 3.09 8.56 17.62
N ARG A 99 4.16 8.61 18.42
CA ARG A 99 5.14 9.71 18.44
C ARG A 99 6.43 9.29 17.77
N ARG A 100 6.68 8.00 17.71
CA ARG A 100 7.86 7.36 17.08
C ARG A 100 7.56 5.87 16.90
N TRP A 101 8.33 5.22 16.07
CA TRP A 101 8.31 3.76 15.91
C TRP A 101 9.43 3.16 16.74
N VAL A 102 9.16 2.04 17.41
CA VAL A 102 10.19 1.31 18.19
C VAL A 102 10.11 -0.16 17.81
N CYS A 103 11.18 -0.67 17.25
CA CYS A 103 11.27 -2.07 16.88
C CYS A 103 11.20 -2.96 18.14
N PRO A 104 10.27 -3.90 18.22
CA PRO A 104 10.10 -4.75 19.39
C PRO A 104 11.27 -5.72 19.62
N TYR A 105 12.10 -5.94 18.58
CA TYR A 105 13.18 -6.91 18.66
C TYR A 105 14.44 -6.35 19.36
N HIS A 106 15.04 -5.28 18.83
CA HIS A 106 16.28 -4.69 19.40
C HIS A 106 16.14 -3.20 19.69
N GLN A 107 14.90 -2.68 19.78
CA GLN A 107 14.58 -1.32 20.19
C GLN A 107 15.16 -0.21 19.30
N TRP A 108 15.54 -0.52 18.07
CA TRP A 108 15.81 0.53 17.10
C TRP A 108 14.58 1.42 17.00
N SER A 109 14.81 2.72 17.06
CA SER A 109 13.71 3.69 17.08
C SER A 109 13.80 4.65 15.91
N TYR A 110 12.63 5.04 15.40
CA TYR A 110 12.49 5.87 14.21
C TYR A 110 11.47 6.97 14.44
N ALA A 111 11.72 8.14 13.87
CA ALA A 111 10.75 9.23 13.84
C ALA A 111 9.54 8.90 12.93
N LEU A 112 8.50 9.74 12.98
CA LEU A 112 7.34 9.59 12.13
C LEU A 112 7.66 9.79 10.63
N ASP A 113 8.73 10.51 10.32
CA ASP A 113 9.24 10.67 8.96
C ASP A 113 10.10 9.51 8.46
N GLY A 114 10.35 8.52 9.33
CA GLY A 114 11.14 7.33 9.05
C GLY A 114 12.60 7.43 9.42
N ARG A 115 13.14 8.60 9.76
CA ARG A 115 14.55 8.81 10.14
C ARG A 115 14.91 8.01 11.39
N LEU A 116 16.09 7.39 11.42
CA LEU A 116 16.59 6.68 12.60
C LEU A 116 16.82 7.66 13.75
N LEU A 117 16.33 7.32 14.94
CA LEU A 117 16.51 8.10 16.17
C LEU A 117 17.50 7.45 17.14
N GLY A 118 17.62 6.13 17.11
CA GLY A 118 18.55 5.40 17.97
C GLY A 118 18.61 3.91 17.62
N CYS A 119 19.80 3.33 17.80
CA CYS A 119 20.15 1.98 17.37
C CYS A 119 21.02 1.21 18.39
N GLY A 120 20.87 1.49 19.69
CA GLY A 120 21.55 0.73 20.75
C GLY A 120 23.00 1.14 21.01
N GLY A 121 23.40 2.34 20.61
CA GLY A 121 24.74 2.90 20.89
C GLY A 121 25.71 2.85 19.71
N GLU A 122 25.26 2.38 18.55
CA GLU A 122 26.02 2.49 17.30
C GLU A 122 25.85 3.90 16.71
N ASP A 123 26.89 4.44 16.10
CA ASP A 123 26.86 5.72 15.39
C ASP A 123 26.59 5.46 13.92
N LEU A 124 25.30 5.38 13.56
CA LEU A 124 24.82 5.12 12.20
C LEU A 124 24.19 6.38 11.61
N ASP A 125 24.33 6.54 10.30
CA ASP A 125 23.68 7.63 9.58
C ASP A 125 22.16 7.52 9.67
N ALA A 126 21.51 8.57 10.17
CA ALA A 126 20.08 8.57 10.48
C ALA A 126 19.18 8.48 9.23
N GLU A 127 19.64 8.97 8.07
CA GLU A 127 18.90 8.89 6.82
C GLU A 127 19.14 7.55 6.11
N GLU A 128 20.39 7.09 6.08
CA GLU A 128 20.76 5.83 5.43
C GLU A 128 20.06 4.64 6.11
N TYR A 129 19.99 4.63 7.44
CA TYR A 129 19.39 3.56 8.25
C TYR A 129 17.94 3.85 8.66
N GLY A 130 17.33 4.90 8.13
CA GLY A 130 15.91 5.18 8.30
C GLY A 130 15.01 4.13 7.68
N LEU A 131 13.73 4.08 8.07
CA LEU A 131 12.72 3.24 7.42
C LEU A 131 12.60 3.64 5.94
N ARG A 132 12.49 2.66 5.07
CA ARG A 132 12.28 2.93 3.64
C ARG A 132 10.94 3.62 3.44
N ARG A 133 10.95 4.65 2.61
CA ARG A 133 9.74 5.38 2.24
C ARG A 133 9.11 4.76 1.01
N ALA A 134 7.79 4.64 1.02
CA ALA A 134 6.97 4.43 -0.16
C ALA A 134 6.42 5.78 -0.63
N ALA A 135 6.09 5.91 -1.90
CA ALA A 135 5.40 7.11 -2.37
C ALA A 135 3.95 7.09 -1.86
N VAL A 136 3.42 8.25 -1.50
CA VAL A 136 2.05 8.42 -1.05
C VAL A 136 1.44 9.67 -1.66
N THR A 137 0.16 9.61 -1.97
CA THR A 137 -0.61 10.76 -2.46
C THR A 137 -2.03 10.74 -1.89
N GLU A 138 -2.61 11.92 -1.75
CA GLU A 138 -4.00 12.10 -1.35
C GLU A 138 -4.78 12.75 -2.50
N ILE A 139 -5.91 12.15 -2.88
CA ILE A 139 -6.77 12.63 -3.97
C ILE A 139 -8.21 12.66 -3.47
N GLY A 140 -8.74 13.85 -3.24
CA GLY A 140 -10.13 14.03 -2.81
C GLY A 140 -10.49 13.30 -1.50
N GLY A 141 -9.54 13.16 -0.59
CA GLY A 141 -9.71 12.43 0.67
C GLY A 141 -9.41 10.94 0.59
N LEU A 142 -9.07 10.42 -0.59
CA LEU A 142 -8.59 9.04 -0.78
C LEU A 142 -7.07 9.00 -0.75
N VAL A 143 -6.50 8.06 -0.03
CA VAL A 143 -5.05 7.88 0.11
C VAL A 143 -4.59 6.71 -0.75
N PHE A 144 -3.53 6.94 -1.51
CA PHE A 144 -2.89 5.93 -2.36
C PHE A 144 -1.41 5.82 -2.03
N VAL A 145 -0.90 4.60 -2.07
CA VAL A 145 0.51 4.29 -1.85
C VAL A 145 1.07 3.55 -3.07
N TRP A 146 2.28 3.90 -3.46
CA TRP A 146 3.04 3.16 -4.44
C TRP A 146 4.27 2.54 -3.74
N LEU A 147 4.34 1.20 -3.78
CA LEU A 147 5.37 0.45 -3.05
C LEU A 147 6.76 0.58 -3.68
N GLY A 148 6.80 0.95 -4.94
CA GLY A 148 8.04 1.05 -5.68
C GLY A 148 8.50 -0.29 -6.25
N THR A 149 8.95 -0.24 -7.50
CA THR A 149 9.74 -1.30 -8.13
C THR A 149 11.08 -0.70 -8.52
N SER A 150 12.16 -1.42 -8.34
CA SER A 150 13.50 -0.93 -8.69
C SER A 150 13.53 -0.45 -10.14
N GLY A 151 13.87 0.82 -10.34
CA GLY A 151 14.01 1.42 -11.68
C GLY A 151 12.71 1.84 -12.36
N VAL A 152 11.56 1.75 -11.69
CA VAL A 152 10.26 2.20 -12.23
C VAL A 152 9.77 3.40 -11.42
N SER A 153 9.32 4.45 -12.08
CA SER A 153 8.59 5.54 -11.44
C SER A 153 7.10 5.20 -11.37
N PRO A 154 6.35 5.73 -10.38
CA PRO A 154 4.91 5.54 -10.36
C PRO A 154 4.27 6.11 -11.62
N ALA A 155 3.21 5.46 -12.10
CA ALA A 155 2.44 5.98 -13.22
C ALA A 155 1.88 7.38 -12.89
N PRO A 156 1.87 8.31 -13.85
CA PRO A 156 1.23 9.61 -13.68
C PRO A 156 -0.26 9.44 -13.32
N LEU A 157 -0.73 10.23 -12.37
CA LEU A 157 -2.12 10.17 -11.89
C LEU A 157 -2.95 11.40 -12.33
N GLU A 158 -2.37 12.35 -13.06
CA GLU A 158 -2.95 13.69 -13.23
C GLU A 158 -4.38 13.67 -13.77
N ASP A 159 -4.66 12.88 -14.80
CA ASP A 159 -6.00 12.82 -15.40
C ASP A 159 -6.96 12.03 -14.50
N ALA A 160 -6.57 10.84 -14.04
CA ALA A 160 -7.36 10.04 -13.12
C ALA A 160 -7.58 10.77 -11.79
N ALA A 161 -6.58 11.51 -11.29
CA ALA A 161 -6.66 12.29 -10.07
C ALA A 161 -7.71 13.39 -10.15
N ARG A 162 -7.83 14.06 -11.29
CA ARG A 162 -8.81 15.14 -11.49
C ARG A 162 -10.25 14.62 -11.45
N GLU A 163 -10.52 13.53 -12.16
CA GLU A 163 -11.84 12.88 -12.16
C GLU A 163 -12.20 12.32 -10.80
N LEU A 164 -11.26 11.62 -10.17
CA LEU A 164 -11.44 11.02 -8.85
C LEU A 164 -11.65 12.10 -7.77
N ALA A 165 -10.88 13.17 -7.79
CA ALA A 165 -11.05 14.29 -6.86
C ALA A 165 -12.42 14.93 -7.00
N ALA A 166 -12.89 15.16 -8.23
CA ALA A 166 -14.21 15.74 -8.47
C ALA A 166 -15.34 14.83 -7.94
N ALA A 167 -15.27 13.52 -8.21
CA ALA A 167 -16.25 12.55 -7.74
C ALA A 167 -16.24 12.41 -6.20
N SER A 168 -15.07 12.34 -5.60
CA SER A 168 -14.90 12.19 -4.15
C SER A 168 -15.38 13.43 -3.40
N SER A 169 -15.03 14.62 -3.88
CA SER A 169 -15.46 15.88 -3.28
C SER A 169 -16.97 16.08 -3.35
N ALA A 170 -17.60 15.67 -4.45
CA ALA A 170 -19.06 15.71 -4.58
C ALA A 170 -19.78 14.86 -3.53
N GLN A 171 -19.13 13.79 -3.08
CA GLN A 171 -19.63 12.89 -2.01
C GLN A 171 -19.13 13.28 -0.62
N GLY A 172 -18.27 14.28 -0.48
CA GLY A 172 -17.71 14.73 0.80
C GLY A 172 -16.72 13.75 1.43
N ILE A 173 -16.03 12.93 0.64
CA ILE A 173 -15.07 11.93 1.15
C ILE A 173 -13.93 12.59 1.90
N ASP A 174 -13.49 13.77 1.48
CA ASP A 174 -12.46 14.59 2.14
C ASP A 174 -12.81 14.94 3.60
N ARG A 175 -14.10 14.95 3.94
CA ARG A 175 -14.63 15.22 5.29
C ARG A 175 -15.18 13.99 5.99
N ALA A 176 -15.27 12.87 5.29
CA ALA A 176 -15.82 11.62 5.82
C ALA A 176 -14.97 11.06 6.96
N ARG A 177 -15.62 10.28 7.82
CA ARG A 177 -14.97 9.46 8.83
C ARG A 177 -15.34 8.01 8.60
N VAL A 178 -14.39 7.12 8.79
CA VAL A 178 -14.65 5.68 8.76
C VAL A 178 -15.51 5.32 9.97
N ALA A 179 -16.72 4.85 9.72
CA ALA A 179 -17.63 4.39 10.76
C ALA A 179 -17.39 2.92 11.13
N HIS A 180 -17.01 2.12 10.13
CA HIS A 180 -16.78 0.70 10.33
C HIS A 180 -15.88 0.15 9.20
N VAL A 181 -15.07 -0.85 9.52
CA VAL A 181 -14.26 -1.61 8.57
C VAL A 181 -14.62 -3.08 8.70
N ILE A 182 -14.82 -3.75 7.57
CA ILE A 182 -15.05 -5.19 7.51
C ILE A 182 -14.03 -5.76 6.53
N ASP A 183 -13.27 -6.74 7.00
CA ASP A 183 -12.33 -7.49 6.18
C ASP A 183 -12.97 -8.83 5.80
N TYR A 184 -12.95 -9.15 4.50
CA TYR A 184 -13.40 -10.43 3.98
C TYR A 184 -12.19 -11.20 3.45
N GLU A 185 -11.92 -12.35 4.05
CA GLU A 185 -10.95 -13.28 3.51
C GLU A 185 -11.62 -14.18 2.47
N VAL A 186 -11.15 -14.12 1.23
CA VAL A 186 -11.69 -14.87 0.11
C VAL A 186 -10.61 -15.81 -0.43
N ALA A 187 -10.87 -17.11 -0.41
CA ALA A 187 -9.97 -18.13 -0.95
C ALA A 187 -10.02 -18.16 -2.50
N ALA A 188 -9.69 -17.04 -3.13
CA ALA A 188 -9.71 -16.87 -4.58
C ALA A 188 -8.59 -15.96 -5.06
N ASN A 189 -8.21 -16.11 -6.33
CA ASN A 189 -7.31 -15.17 -6.99
C ASN A 189 -7.97 -13.79 -7.09
N TRP A 190 -7.21 -12.72 -6.92
CA TRP A 190 -7.68 -11.34 -6.93
C TRP A 190 -8.46 -10.96 -8.20
N LYS A 191 -8.13 -11.56 -9.36
CA LYS A 191 -8.83 -11.30 -10.63
C LYS A 191 -10.30 -11.75 -10.58
N LEU A 192 -10.58 -12.86 -9.91
CA LEU A 192 -11.95 -13.34 -9.73
C LEU A 192 -12.76 -12.42 -8.81
N VAL A 193 -12.11 -11.87 -7.77
CA VAL A 193 -12.73 -10.86 -6.90
C VAL A 193 -13.01 -9.57 -7.67
N TRP A 194 -12.06 -9.15 -8.52
CA TRP A 194 -12.23 -7.98 -9.38
C TRP A 194 -13.33 -8.16 -10.41
N GLU A 195 -13.40 -9.32 -11.10
CA GLU A 195 -14.46 -9.63 -12.05
C GLU A 195 -15.83 -9.60 -11.36
N ASN A 196 -15.97 -10.27 -10.22
CA ASN A 196 -17.21 -10.26 -9.44
C ASN A 196 -17.65 -8.84 -9.04
N ASN A 197 -16.70 -7.98 -8.65
CA ASN A 197 -17.02 -6.59 -8.31
C ASN A 197 -17.51 -5.77 -9.52
N ARG A 198 -17.05 -6.10 -10.74
CA ARG A 198 -17.46 -5.40 -11.97
C ARG A 198 -18.79 -5.90 -12.54
N GLU A 199 -19.21 -7.09 -12.18
CA GLU A 199 -20.49 -7.70 -12.62
C GLU A 199 -21.68 -7.24 -11.77
N CYS A 200 -21.51 -6.24 -10.94
CA CYS A 200 -22.53 -5.72 -10.06
C CYS A 200 -23.73 -5.13 -10.83
N TRP A 201 -24.84 -5.84 -10.83
CA TRP A 201 -26.11 -5.48 -11.47
C TRP A 201 -27.17 -5.10 -10.41
N HIS A 202 -26.82 -4.39 -9.41
CA HIS A 202 -27.77 -3.94 -8.37
C HIS A 202 -28.14 -2.49 -8.47
#